data_751a58ae6200884bb49af9c4490869fc
#
_entry.id   751a58ae6200884bb49af9c4490869fc
#
_cell.length_a   1.000
_cell.length_b   1.000
_cell.length_c   1.000
_cell.angle_alpha   90.00
_cell.angle_beta   90.00
_cell.angle_gamma   90.00
#
_symmetry.space_group_name_H-M   'P 1'
#
loop_
_entity.id
_entity.type
_entity.pdbx_description
1 polymer ?
#
loop_
_entity_poly.entity_id
_entity_poly.type
_entity_poly.pdbx_seq_one_letter_code
_entity_poly.pdbx_strand_id
1 'polypeptide(L)'
;MKRIILTQILILTSIISFSQDIKMTTESVKNKELQDLLSFENIDYFNITFSGKSLIGKDYLLISKEIWNGVITKTDTVLNSSKNNFITKIEKDSFSYKVISKKTVDNFLKMKFIFPQFGITAKYRAIDSEDYSLRDFGTGLNIKVGQNFYALAYILPYEKDGRKEWCAVENSGIDIENWGKEFGIEHYLIFEMKFE
;
A
#
# COMPACT_ATOMS: atom_id res chain seq x y z
N MET A 1 18.56 -50.93 0.30
CA MET A 1 17.24 -50.32 0.22
C MET A 1 16.96 -49.36 1.37
N LYS A 2 17.08 -49.68 2.67
CA LYS A 2 16.82 -48.77 3.80
C LYS A 2 17.63 -47.45 3.77
N ARG A 3 18.89 -47.45 3.33
CA ARG A 3 19.74 -46.23 3.25
C ARG A 3 19.30 -45.27 2.15
N ILE A 4 18.79 -45.78 1.02
CA ILE A 4 18.33 -44.96 -0.10
C ILE A 4 17.00 -44.25 0.27
N ILE A 5 16.14 -44.92 1.02
CA ILE A 5 14.86 -44.33 1.50
C ILE A 5 15.13 -43.22 2.51
N LEU A 6 16.13 -43.38 3.40
CA LEU A 6 16.50 -42.37 4.39
C LEU A 6 17.05 -41.09 3.71
N THR A 7 17.84 -41.23 2.64
CA THR A 7 18.39 -40.12 1.86
C THR A 7 17.32 -39.39 1.09
N GLN A 8 16.33 -40.09 0.54
CA GLN A 8 15.19 -39.45 -0.15
C GLN A 8 14.29 -38.70 0.82
N ILE A 9 14.06 -39.16 2.03
CA ILE A 9 13.31 -38.47 3.06
C ILE A 9 14.04 -37.18 3.51
N LEU A 10 15.37 -37.22 3.64
CA LEU A 10 16.18 -36.05 4.01
C LEU A 10 16.16 -34.94 2.93
N ILE A 11 16.11 -35.33 1.65
CA ILE A 11 16.02 -34.38 0.52
C ILE A 11 14.61 -33.77 0.44
N LEU A 12 13.55 -34.53 0.74
CA LEU A 12 12.19 -33.99 0.75
C LEU A 12 11.94 -32.97 1.88
N THR A 13 12.61 -33.10 3.01
CA THR A 13 12.46 -32.17 4.16
C THR A 13 13.20 -30.85 3.94
N SER A 14 14.20 -30.80 3.06
CA SER A 14 14.95 -29.56 2.77
C SER A 14 14.22 -28.58 1.85
N ILE A 15 13.08 -28.96 1.28
CA ILE A 15 12.29 -28.09 0.36
C ILE A 15 11.20 -27.30 1.10
N ILE A 16 11.05 -27.45 2.42
CA ILE A 16 10.20 -26.55 3.19
C ILE A 16 10.98 -25.24 3.38
N SER A 17 11.08 -24.48 2.31
CA SER A 17 11.44 -23.07 2.38
C SER A 17 10.34 -22.38 3.18
N PHE A 18 10.58 -22.10 4.44
CA PHE A 18 9.74 -21.18 5.21
C PHE A 18 9.84 -19.82 4.50
N SER A 19 8.95 -19.57 3.56
CA SER A 19 8.67 -18.21 3.10
C SER A 19 8.25 -17.44 4.33
N GLN A 20 9.18 -16.70 4.92
CA GLN A 20 8.87 -15.84 6.06
C GLN A 20 8.00 -14.72 5.53
N ASP A 21 6.75 -14.70 5.97
CA ASP A 21 5.79 -13.71 5.56
C ASP A 21 6.25 -12.32 6.02
N ILE A 22 6.09 -11.36 5.13
CA ILE A 22 6.30 -9.95 5.44
C ILE A 22 5.01 -9.43 6.05
N LYS A 23 5.11 -8.72 7.16
CA LYS A 23 3.98 -8.05 7.81
C LYS A 23 4.08 -6.55 7.57
N MET A 24 2.95 -5.93 7.26
CA MET A 24 2.80 -4.49 7.18
C MET A 24 2.11 -3.98 8.44
N THR A 25 2.58 -2.85 8.94
CA THR A 25 1.93 -2.07 10.01
C THR A 25 1.87 -0.61 9.60
N THR A 26 0.83 0.08 10.02
CA THR A 26 0.61 1.50 9.74
C THR A 26 0.43 2.25 11.05
N GLU A 27 1.15 3.35 11.21
CA GLU A 27 1.05 4.24 12.36
C GLU A 27 0.70 5.66 11.91
N SER A 28 -0.24 6.30 12.61
CA SER A 28 -0.49 7.73 12.52
C SER A 28 0.49 8.54 13.36
N VAL A 29 0.43 9.87 13.28
CA VAL A 29 1.21 10.76 14.13
C VAL A 29 0.80 10.58 15.60
N LYS A 30 1.77 10.46 16.50
CA LYS A 30 1.53 10.28 17.95
C LYS A 30 1.39 11.61 18.71
N ASN A 31 1.98 12.70 18.19
CA ASN A 31 1.90 14.02 18.82
C ASN A 31 0.50 14.62 18.60
N LYS A 32 -0.20 14.94 19.69
CA LYS A 32 -1.59 15.41 19.65
C LYS A 32 -1.75 16.76 18.95
N GLU A 33 -0.86 17.71 19.20
CA GLU A 33 -0.90 19.04 18.59
C GLU A 33 -0.72 18.93 17.06
N LEU A 34 0.19 18.05 16.62
CA LEU A 34 0.37 17.79 15.20
C LEU A 34 -0.83 17.07 14.59
N GLN A 35 -1.47 16.13 15.30
CA GLN A 35 -2.72 15.50 14.84
C GLN A 35 -3.81 16.55 14.62
N ASP A 36 -4.00 17.48 15.56
CA ASP A 36 -5.00 18.52 15.47
C ASP A 36 -4.74 19.46 14.26
N LEU A 37 -3.47 19.81 14.02
CA LEU A 37 -3.07 20.60 12.85
C LEU A 37 -3.31 19.83 11.53
N LEU A 38 -2.93 18.57 11.45
CA LEU A 38 -3.15 17.75 10.26
C LEU A 38 -4.65 17.57 9.97
N SER A 39 -5.45 17.36 11.01
CA SER A 39 -6.90 17.25 10.90
C SER A 39 -7.54 18.57 10.42
N PHE A 40 -7.10 19.71 10.94
CA PHE A 40 -7.58 21.04 10.52
C PHE A 40 -7.27 21.31 9.04
N GLU A 41 -6.11 20.87 8.57
CA GLU A 41 -5.64 21.03 7.18
C GLU A 41 -6.15 19.92 6.23
N ASN A 42 -6.96 18.97 6.71
CA ASN A 42 -7.40 17.78 5.96
C ASN A 42 -6.21 17.02 5.34
N ILE A 43 -5.18 16.81 6.14
CA ILE A 43 -3.97 16.07 5.73
C ILE A 43 -3.99 14.69 6.37
N ASP A 44 -3.97 13.65 5.53
CA ASP A 44 -3.70 12.29 5.97
C ASP A 44 -2.20 12.04 6.11
N TYR A 45 -1.82 11.26 7.11
CA TYR A 45 -0.45 10.86 7.36
C TYR A 45 -0.37 9.42 7.84
N PHE A 46 0.42 8.61 7.16
CA PHE A 46 0.79 7.27 7.61
C PHE A 46 2.31 7.06 7.61
N ASN A 47 2.80 6.43 8.66
CA ASN A 47 4.11 5.81 8.69
C ASN A 47 3.92 4.29 8.50
N ILE A 48 4.38 3.77 7.37
CA ILE A 48 4.19 2.39 6.95
C ILE A 48 5.48 1.64 7.20
N THR A 49 5.40 0.51 7.87
CA THR A 49 6.55 -0.34 8.17
C THR A 49 6.26 -1.77 7.72
N PHE A 50 7.19 -2.32 6.96
CA PHE A 50 7.23 -3.74 6.60
C PHE A 50 8.29 -4.44 7.43
N SER A 51 7.98 -5.61 7.95
CA SER A 51 8.91 -6.40 8.78
C SER A 51 8.93 -7.85 8.33
N GLY A 52 10.11 -8.40 8.10
CA GLY A 52 10.32 -9.78 7.70
C GLY A 52 11.73 -10.01 7.16
N LYS A 53 12.37 -11.11 7.55
CA LYS A 53 13.75 -11.43 7.12
C LYS A 53 13.88 -11.59 5.60
N SER A 54 12.77 -11.93 4.92
CA SER A 54 12.73 -12.06 3.46
C SER A 54 12.87 -10.71 2.72
N LEU A 55 12.82 -9.58 3.42
CA LEU A 55 13.06 -8.24 2.86
C LEU A 55 14.54 -7.99 2.54
N ILE A 56 15.45 -8.64 3.25
CA ILE A 56 16.89 -8.37 3.12
C ILE A 56 17.35 -8.66 1.68
N GLY A 57 18.04 -7.70 1.08
CA GLY A 57 18.54 -7.76 -0.29
C GLY A 57 17.50 -7.56 -1.38
N LYS A 58 16.27 -7.17 -1.02
CA LYS A 58 15.17 -6.96 -1.97
C LYS A 58 15.12 -5.54 -2.50
N ASP A 59 14.71 -5.45 -3.75
CA ASP A 59 14.20 -4.24 -4.37
C ASP A 59 12.70 -4.10 -4.08
N TYR A 60 12.15 -2.92 -4.35
CA TYR A 60 10.74 -2.65 -4.15
C TYR A 60 10.17 -1.78 -5.27
N LEU A 61 8.94 -2.10 -5.61
CA LEU A 61 8.14 -1.43 -6.63
C LEU A 61 6.89 -0.85 -5.97
N LEU A 62 6.55 0.40 -6.30
CA LEU A 62 5.31 1.07 -5.93
C LEU A 62 4.63 1.58 -7.20
N ILE A 63 3.40 1.12 -7.42
CA ILE A 63 2.56 1.48 -8.57
C ILE A 63 1.32 2.19 -8.06
N SER A 64 0.86 3.23 -8.75
CA SER A 64 -0.45 3.83 -8.56
C SER A 64 -1.39 3.43 -9.70
N LYS A 65 -2.63 3.12 -9.35
CA LYS A 65 -3.73 2.95 -10.30
C LYS A 65 -4.81 3.98 -9.98
N GLU A 66 -5.22 4.74 -10.99
CA GLU A 66 -6.27 5.75 -10.90
C GLU A 66 -7.56 5.16 -11.47
N ILE A 67 -8.60 5.13 -10.66
CA ILE A 67 -9.88 4.50 -10.99
C ILE A 67 -10.98 5.56 -11.01
N TRP A 68 -11.67 5.65 -12.14
CA TRP A 68 -12.82 6.53 -12.36
C TRP A 68 -14.04 5.69 -12.73
N ASN A 69 -15.14 5.84 -11.99
CA ASN A 69 -16.39 5.10 -12.21
C ASN A 69 -16.19 3.58 -12.37
N GLY A 70 -15.29 3.02 -11.54
CA GLY A 70 -14.97 1.59 -11.54
C GLY A 70 -14.14 1.11 -12.73
N VAL A 71 -13.46 2.03 -13.45
CA VAL A 71 -12.54 1.70 -14.54
C VAL A 71 -11.14 2.23 -14.22
N ILE A 72 -10.12 1.39 -14.33
CA ILE A 72 -8.72 1.83 -14.25
C ILE A 72 -8.43 2.66 -15.49
N THR A 73 -8.24 3.96 -15.31
CA THR A 73 -7.97 4.91 -16.39
C THR A 73 -6.48 5.17 -16.57
N LYS A 74 -5.70 4.96 -15.51
CA LYS A 74 -4.26 5.18 -15.54
C LYS A 74 -3.53 4.27 -14.57
N THR A 75 -2.36 3.79 -14.99
CA THR A 75 -1.42 3.06 -14.16
C THR A 75 -0.04 3.68 -14.33
N ASP A 76 0.56 4.13 -13.23
CA ASP A 76 1.88 4.75 -13.23
C ASP A 76 2.82 4.05 -12.23
N THR A 77 4.09 3.97 -12.57
CA THR A 77 5.14 3.59 -11.63
C THR A 77 5.54 4.81 -10.80
N VAL A 78 5.17 4.82 -9.52
CA VAL A 78 5.60 5.86 -8.56
C VAL A 78 7.09 5.69 -8.26
N LEU A 79 7.52 4.46 -8.03
CA LEU A 79 8.91 4.12 -7.75
C LEU A 79 9.22 2.69 -8.18
N ASN A 80 10.40 2.50 -8.78
CA ASN A 80 11.01 1.18 -8.97
C ASN A 80 12.48 1.28 -8.53
N SER A 81 12.82 0.69 -7.39
CA SER A 81 14.17 0.78 -6.82
C SER A 81 15.21 0.08 -7.70
N SER A 82 14.84 -1.03 -8.35
CA SER A 82 15.75 -1.80 -9.19
C SER A 82 16.21 -1.05 -10.45
N LYS A 83 15.45 -0.03 -10.87
CA LYS A 83 15.78 0.83 -12.04
C LYS A 83 16.54 2.11 -11.67
N ASN A 84 16.87 2.29 -10.39
CA ASN A 84 17.53 3.51 -9.92
C ASN A 84 18.77 3.16 -9.10
N ASN A 85 19.94 3.34 -9.71
CA ASN A 85 21.23 3.00 -9.11
C ASN A 85 21.59 3.78 -7.83
N PHE A 86 20.86 4.85 -7.51
CA PHE A 86 21.04 5.61 -6.27
C PHE A 86 20.24 5.07 -5.10
N ILE A 87 19.32 4.12 -5.36
CA ILE A 87 18.50 3.52 -4.32
C ILE A 87 19.12 2.18 -3.95
N THR A 88 19.49 2.02 -2.68
CA THR A 88 20.03 0.78 -2.17
C THR A 88 18.89 -0.24 -1.93
N LYS A 89 19.23 -1.51 -2.09
CA LYS A 89 18.34 -2.61 -1.68
C LYS A 89 18.08 -2.53 -0.19
N ILE A 90 17.01 -3.17 0.25
CA ILE A 90 16.66 -3.25 1.67
C ILE A 90 17.76 -4.02 2.40
N GLU A 91 18.45 -3.38 3.35
CA GLU A 91 19.59 -3.95 4.07
C GLU A 91 19.19 -4.66 5.37
N LYS A 92 18.00 -4.37 5.91
CA LYS A 92 17.50 -4.87 7.19
C LYS A 92 16.23 -5.70 6.99
N ASP A 93 15.85 -6.42 8.03
CA ASP A 93 14.58 -7.15 8.11
C ASP A 93 13.36 -6.22 8.30
N SER A 94 13.54 -4.92 8.14
CA SER A 94 12.50 -3.91 8.23
C SER A 94 12.74 -2.81 7.19
N PHE A 95 11.65 -2.33 6.60
CA PHE A 95 11.63 -1.24 5.62
C PHE A 95 10.46 -0.32 5.92
N SER A 96 10.68 0.99 5.95
CA SER A 96 9.63 1.96 6.26
C SER A 96 9.64 3.14 5.29
N TYR A 97 8.45 3.67 5.01
CA TYR A 97 8.27 4.95 4.34
C TYR A 97 7.03 5.66 4.88
N LYS A 98 6.96 6.97 4.68
CA LYS A 98 5.82 7.78 5.10
C LYS A 98 5.02 8.21 3.89
N VAL A 99 3.69 8.30 4.07
CA VAL A 99 2.78 8.86 3.08
C VAL A 99 2.06 10.05 3.70
N ILE A 100 2.08 11.17 2.99
CA ILE A 100 1.34 12.38 3.33
C ILE A 100 0.46 12.70 2.15
N SER A 101 -0.83 12.87 2.36
CA SER A 101 -1.78 13.17 1.30
C SER A 101 -2.78 14.25 1.69
N LYS A 102 -3.20 15.04 0.73
CA LYS A 102 -4.32 15.97 0.84
C LYS A 102 -4.94 16.27 -0.53
N LYS A 103 -6.21 16.61 -0.53
CA LYS A 103 -6.82 17.28 -1.68
C LYS A 103 -6.39 18.76 -1.67
N THR A 104 -6.07 19.29 -2.84
CA THR A 104 -5.73 20.70 -3.04
C THR A 104 -6.92 21.49 -3.59
N VAL A 105 -6.92 22.80 -3.40
CA VAL A 105 -8.01 23.69 -3.85
C VAL A 105 -8.23 23.68 -5.38
N ASP A 106 -7.23 23.27 -6.14
CA ASP A 106 -7.25 23.15 -7.59
C ASP A 106 -7.68 21.73 -8.07
N ASN A 107 -8.37 20.99 -7.22
CA ASN A 107 -8.89 19.64 -7.48
C ASN A 107 -7.84 18.63 -7.92
N PHE A 108 -6.72 18.57 -7.17
CA PHE A 108 -5.76 17.50 -7.25
C PHE A 108 -5.60 16.79 -5.92
N LEU A 109 -5.34 15.48 -5.97
CA LEU A 109 -4.81 14.73 -4.85
C LEU A 109 -3.30 14.84 -4.90
N LYS A 110 -2.72 15.53 -3.91
CA LYS A 110 -1.28 15.62 -3.74
C LYS A 110 -0.82 14.57 -2.76
N MET A 111 0.06 13.69 -3.21
CA MET A 111 0.62 12.62 -2.40
C MET A 111 2.13 12.74 -2.34
N LYS A 112 2.69 12.65 -1.14
CA LYS A 112 4.14 12.64 -0.91
C LYS A 112 4.53 11.34 -0.23
N PHE A 113 5.36 10.57 -0.91
CA PHE A 113 6.00 9.37 -0.39
C PHE A 113 7.40 9.73 0.07
N ILE A 114 7.72 9.51 1.35
CA ILE A 114 9.02 9.86 1.95
C ILE A 114 9.70 8.57 2.35
N PHE A 115 10.67 8.18 1.54
CA PHE A 115 11.55 7.04 1.79
C PHE A 115 12.75 7.48 2.65
N PRO A 116 13.54 6.56 3.21
CA PRO A 116 14.66 6.91 4.09
C PRO A 116 15.67 7.90 3.51
N GLN A 117 15.88 7.87 2.19
CA GLN A 117 16.92 8.67 1.51
C GLN A 117 16.36 9.79 0.62
N PHE A 118 15.07 9.77 0.27
CA PHE A 118 14.47 10.71 -0.68
C PHE A 118 12.96 10.79 -0.53
N GLY A 119 12.35 11.73 -1.24
CA GLY A 119 10.88 11.85 -1.30
C GLY A 119 10.39 12.03 -2.73
N ILE A 120 9.24 11.45 -3.03
CA ILE A 120 8.54 11.59 -4.30
C ILE A 120 7.22 12.29 -4.05
N THR A 121 6.88 13.27 -4.88
CA THR A 121 5.56 13.91 -4.86
C THR A 121 4.85 13.59 -6.17
N ALA A 122 3.66 13.02 -6.06
CA ALA A 122 2.76 12.76 -7.17
C ALA A 122 1.49 13.61 -7.04
N LYS A 123 0.89 13.96 -8.19
CA LYS A 123 -0.39 14.64 -8.25
C LYS A 123 -1.32 13.86 -9.18
N TYR A 124 -2.56 13.68 -8.73
CA TYR A 124 -3.62 13.00 -9.48
C TYR A 124 -4.82 13.94 -9.57
N ARG A 125 -5.63 13.81 -10.59
CA ARG A 125 -6.90 14.57 -10.66
C ARG A 125 -7.83 14.13 -9.52
N ALA A 126 -8.70 15.01 -9.10
CA ALA A 126 -9.71 14.75 -8.09
C ALA A 126 -11.06 15.31 -8.52
N ILE A 127 -12.13 14.77 -7.97
CA ILE A 127 -13.43 15.46 -8.00
C ILE A 127 -13.45 16.54 -6.92
N ASP A 128 -14.43 17.42 -7.00
CA ASP A 128 -14.62 18.48 -5.99
C ASP A 128 -15.32 17.92 -4.75
N SER A 129 -14.56 17.22 -3.92
CA SER A 129 -15.01 16.67 -2.63
C SER A 129 -13.86 16.71 -1.62
N GLU A 130 -14.16 17.11 -0.39
CA GLU A 130 -13.20 17.10 0.73
C GLU A 130 -13.17 15.75 1.46
N ASP A 131 -13.98 14.77 1.05
CA ASP A 131 -14.19 13.51 1.75
C ASP A 131 -13.14 12.42 1.42
N TYR A 132 -12.11 12.75 0.65
CA TYR A 132 -11.03 11.80 0.40
C TYR A 132 -10.34 11.40 1.69
N SER A 133 -10.07 10.11 1.85
CA SER A 133 -9.36 9.58 3.01
C SER A 133 -8.34 8.52 2.61
N LEU A 134 -7.15 8.58 3.19
CA LEU A 134 -6.13 7.57 3.03
C LEU A 134 -6.47 6.34 3.89
N ARG A 135 -6.46 5.17 3.26
CA ARG A 135 -6.81 3.89 3.88
C ARG A 135 -5.69 2.87 3.74
N ASP A 136 -5.54 2.07 4.76
CA ASP A 136 -4.57 0.97 4.84
C ASP A 136 -5.26 -0.34 4.45
N PHE A 137 -4.70 -1.05 3.49
CA PHE A 137 -5.16 -2.36 3.03
C PHE A 137 -4.12 -3.46 3.19
N GLY A 138 -2.88 -3.07 3.44
CA GLY A 138 -1.77 -4.01 3.58
C GLY A 138 -1.64 -4.62 4.97
N THR A 139 -2.14 -3.95 6.02
CA THR A 139 -2.13 -4.46 7.38
C THR A 139 -3.01 -5.71 7.49
N GLY A 140 -2.45 -6.78 8.06
CA GLY A 140 -3.13 -8.08 8.18
C GLY A 140 -2.96 -9.00 6.98
N LEU A 141 -2.42 -8.53 5.86
CA LEU A 141 -2.08 -9.39 4.73
C LEU A 141 -0.84 -10.24 5.00
N ASN A 142 -0.83 -11.41 4.38
CA ASN A 142 0.33 -12.29 4.35
C ASN A 142 1.16 -11.99 3.09
N ILE A 143 2.06 -10.99 3.19
CA ILE A 143 2.80 -10.45 2.07
C ILE A 143 3.98 -11.36 1.73
N LYS A 144 4.13 -11.72 0.46
CA LYS A 144 5.22 -12.58 -0.04
C LYS A 144 6.08 -11.85 -1.06
N VAL A 145 7.37 -12.12 -1.03
CA VAL A 145 8.31 -11.65 -2.05
C VAL A 145 7.86 -12.17 -3.43
N GLY A 146 7.96 -11.32 -4.45
CA GLY A 146 7.58 -11.63 -5.82
C GLY A 146 6.07 -11.53 -6.12
N GLN A 147 5.22 -11.26 -5.12
CA GLN A 147 3.78 -11.07 -5.30
C GLN A 147 3.38 -9.61 -5.13
N ASN A 148 2.45 -9.16 -5.97
CA ASN A 148 1.83 -7.86 -5.84
C ASN A 148 0.80 -7.88 -4.70
N PHE A 149 0.68 -6.76 -3.99
CA PHE A 149 -0.35 -6.56 -2.97
C PHE A 149 -0.75 -5.09 -2.90
N TYR A 150 -1.99 -4.81 -2.53
CA TYR A 150 -2.44 -3.44 -2.31
C TYR A 150 -2.04 -2.99 -0.91
N ALA A 151 -1.22 -1.93 -0.85
CA ALA A 151 -0.76 -1.37 0.41
C ALA A 151 -1.74 -0.31 0.94
N LEU A 152 -2.18 0.59 0.07
CA LEU A 152 -3.00 1.75 0.41
C LEU A 152 -4.05 2.03 -0.66
N ALA A 153 -5.13 2.73 -0.25
CA ALA A 153 -5.98 3.48 -1.17
C ALA A 153 -6.20 4.90 -0.66
N TYR A 154 -6.42 5.84 -1.58
CA TYR A 154 -6.91 7.19 -1.28
C TYR A 154 -8.27 7.32 -1.94
N ILE A 155 -9.34 7.25 -1.15
CA ILE A 155 -10.68 6.90 -1.61
C ILE A 155 -11.73 7.83 -1.02
N LEU A 156 -12.80 8.08 -1.81
CA LEU A 156 -14.03 8.69 -1.36
C LEU A 156 -14.90 7.70 -0.56
N PRO A 157 -15.78 8.18 0.31
CA PRO A 157 -16.78 7.32 0.93
C PRO A 157 -17.79 6.85 -0.12
N TYR A 158 -18.45 5.75 0.17
CA TYR A 158 -19.72 5.41 -0.48
C TYR A 158 -20.88 5.80 0.43
N GLU A 159 -22.06 6.03 -0.16
CA GLU A 159 -23.27 6.34 0.60
C GLU A 159 -24.07 5.06 0.87
N LYS A 160 -24.44 4.87 2.13
CA LYS A 160 -25.35 3.82 2.55
C LYS A 160 -26.33 4.38 3.58
N ASP A 161 -27.62 4.22 3.33
CA ASP A 161 -28.69 4.70 4.21
C ASP A 161 -28.54 6.17 4.63
N GLY A 162 -28.08 7.03 3.69
CA GLY A 162 -27.85 8.47 3.92
C GLY A 162 -26.62 8.77 4.78
N ARG A 163 -25.71 7.80 4.98
CA ARG A 163 -24.45 7.97 5.71
C ARG A 163 -23.28 7.71 4.81
N LYS A 164 -22.22 8.49 5.01
CA LYS A 164 -20.93 8.28 4.36
C LYS A 164 -20.12 7.24 5.14
N GLU A 165 -19.74 6.18 4.47
CA GLU A 165 -18.99 5.06 5.07
C GLU A 165 -17.78 4.71 4.23
N TRP A 166 -16.71 4.22 4.88
CA TRP A 166 -15.51 3.66 4.24
C TRP A 166 -15.29 2.19 4.64
N CYS A 167 -15.71 1.81 5.83
CA CYS A 167 -15.33 0.53 6.46
C CYS A 167 -15.97 -0.72 5.83
N ALA A 168 -17.16 -0.62 5.24
CA ALA A 168 -17.80 -1.79 4.64
C ALA A 168 -17.11 -2.25 3.35
N VAL A 169 -16.41 -1.33 2.70
CA VAL A 169 -15.61 -1.63 1.50
C VAL A 169 -14.45 -2.55 1.85
N GLU A 170 -13.73 -2.26 2.93
CA GLU A 170 -12.57 -3.04 3.39
C GLU A 170 -12.92 -4.50 3.75
N ASN A 171 -14.13 -4.73 4.24
CA ASN A 171 -14.60 -6.05 4.68
C ASN A 171 -15.56 -6.73 3.69
N SER A 172 -15.75 -6.18 2.50
CA SER A 172 -16.72 -6.69 1.52
C SER A 172 -16.31 -8.02 0.89
N GLY A 173 -15.03 -8.38 0.92
CA GLY A 173 -14.48 -9.49 0.15
C GLY A 173 -14.41 -9.24 -1.35
N ILE A 174 -14.77 -8.04 -1.80
CA ILE A 174 -14.71 -7.61 -3.20
C ILE A 174 -13.34 -7.05 -3.49
N ASP A 175 -12.77 -7.41 -4.63
CA ASP A 175 -11.48 -6.86 -5.07
C ASP A 175 -11.55 -5.34 -5.16
N ILE A 176 -10.54 -4.69 -4.59
CA ILE A 176 -10.41 -3.23 -4.50
C ILE A 176 -10.56 -2.53 -5.87
N GLU A 177 -10.16 -3.15 -6.96
CA GLU A 177 -10.32 -2.59 -8.31
C GLU A 177 -11.79 -2.51 -8.77
N ASN A 178 -12.67 -3.29 -8.17
CA ASN A 178 -14.09 -3.35 -8.50
C ASN A 178 -14.98 -2.48 -7.59
N TRP A 179 -14.43 -1.85 -6.56
CA TRP A 179 -15.21 -1.07 -5.60
C TRP A 179 -15.99 0.08 -6.24
N GLY A 180 -15.43 0.74 -7.24
CA GLY A 180 -16.14 1.81 -7.95
C GLY A 180 -17.44 1.34 -8.59
N LYS A 181 -17.48 0.11 -9.10
CA LYS A 181 -18.70 -0.47 -9.71
C LYS A 181 -19.70 -0.93 -8.66
N GLU A 182 -19.23 -1.61 -7.63
CA GLU A 182 -20.09 -2.21 -6.61
C GLU A 182 -20.68 -1.20 -5.64
N PHE A 183 -19.89 -0.19 -5.27
CA PHE A 183 -20.28 0.81 -4.26
C PHE A 183 -20.57 2.18 -4.84
N GLY A 184 -20.51 2.37 -6.16
CA GLY A 184 -20.76 3.66 -6.82
C GLY A 184 -19.69 4.72 -6.49
N ILE A 185 -18.45 4.31 -6.15
CA ILE A 185 -17.38 5.26 -5.84
C ILE A 185 -16.85 5.86 -7.14
N GLU A 186 -17.05 7.15 -7.30
CA GLU A 186 -16.72 7.86 -8.54
C GLU A 186 -15.23 7.88 -8.84
N HIS A 187 -14.41 8.14 -7.83
CA HIS A 187 -12.95 8.23 -8.00
C HIS A 187 -12.18 7.75 -6.78
N TYR A 188 -11.11 7.00 -7.04
CA TYR A 188 -10.13 6.63 -6.02
C TYR A 188 -8.79 6.21 -6.66
N LEU A 189 -7.75 6.26 -5.82
CA LEU A 189 -6.41 5.77 -6.13
C LEU A 189 -6.14 4.52 -5.32
N ILE A 190 -5.49 3.53 -5.92
CA ILE A 190 -4.91 2.41 -5.19
C ILE A 190 -3.41 2.34 -5.44
N PHE A 191 -2.69 1.94 -4.39
CA PHE A 191 -1.23 1.82 -4.40
C PHE A 191 -0.85 0.37 -4.19
N GLU A 192 -0.33 -0.22 -5.25
CA GLU A 192 0.13 -1.60 -5.30
C GLU A 192 1.63 -1.65 -5.07
N MET A 193 2.08 -2.58 -4.25
CA MET A 193 3.49 -2.80 -3.96
C MET A 193 3.93 -4.23 -4.29
N LYS A 194 5.24 -4.37 -4.50
CA LYS A 194 5.92 -5.64 -4.68
C LYS A 194 7.35 -5.54 -4.16
N PHE A 195 7.80 -6.58 -3.46
CA PHE A 195 9.22 -6.78 -3.12
C PHE A 195 9.81 -7.82 -4.07
N GLU A 196 10.99 -7.51 -4.70
CA GLU A 196 11.61 -8.33 -5.75
C GLU A 196 12.99 -8.84 -5.36
#